data_fc4a76f1ac9f69a2f57cdba492ae61e6
#
_entry.id   fc4a76f1ac9f69a2f57cdba492ae61e6
#
_cell.length_a   1.000
_cell.length_b   1.000
_cell.length_c   1.000
_cell.angle_alpha   90.00
_cell.angle_beta   90.00
_cell.angle_gamma   90.00
#
_symmetry.space_group_name_H-M   'P 1'
#
loop_
_entity.id
_entity.type
_entity.pdbx_description
1 polymer ?
#
loop_
_entity_poly.entity_id
_entity_poly.type
_entity_poly.pdbx_seq_one_letter_code
_entity_poly.pdbx_strand_id
1 'polypeptide(L)'
;MTVLTVILIALFLTIMGLVSKIQGTARVVNYAGLVRGKTQRIIKLEDAKQPQDEMIESVSSFIEGLRYGSDEQNLVRLDDHAFQNKMKELDEHFQELQKEIRQVRKEGYENTEIIEKSEAFFGICDEATGLAEKYAQKKATALERLEKIVIADIIGLVCLLAYELIKAVKYAAQNKALKKKVYLDEATGLPNKNRCEEILDGEMPECTDGSVALCVFDLNNLRII
;
A
#
# COMPACT_ATOMS: atom_id res chain seq x y z
N MET A 1 13.05 -16.12 7.71
CA MET A 1 12.56 -15.65 6.41
C MET A 1 11.03 -15.68 6.32
N THR A 2 10.36 -16.78 6.54
CA THR A 2 8.88 -16.90 6.44
C THR A 2 8.10 -15.84 7.22
N VAL A 3 8.50 -15.52 8.46
CA VAL A 3 7.82 -14.52 9.30
C VAL A 3 7.90 -13.11 8.68
N LEU A 4 9.08 -12.66 8.25
CA LEU A 4 9.26 -11.36 7.59
C LEU A 4 8.48 -11.26 6.27
N THR A 5 8.44 -12.35 5.49
CA THR A 5 7.65 -12.38 4.26
C THR A 5 6.15 -12.26 4.53
N VAL A 6 5.64 -12.91 5.59
CA VAL A 6 4.24 -12.79 6.00
C VAL A 6 3.93 -11.38 6.47
N ILE A 7 4.83 -10.76 7.24
CA ILE A 7 4.69 -9.36 7.68
C ILE A 7 4.65 -8.43 6.47
N LEU A 8 5.54 -8.60 5.49
CA LEU A 8 5.58 -7.79 4.27
C LEU A 8 4.26 -7.87 3.49
N ILE A 9 3.69 -9.07 3.33
CA ILE A 9 2.40 -9.25 2.66
C ILE A 9 1.28 -8.54 3.43
N ALA A 10 1.25 -8.70 4.76
CA ALA A 10 0.24 -8.04 5.60
C ALA A 10 0.34 -6.50 5.53
N LEU A 11 1.56 -5.95 5.55
CA LEU A 11 1.82 -4.52 5.39
C LEU A 11 1.38 -4.03 4.01
N PHE A 12 1.69 -4.76 2.95
CA PHE A 12 1.27 -4.43 1.59
C PHE A 12 -0.25 -4.34 1.45
N LEU A 13 -0.98 -5.33 1.96
CA LEU A 13 -2.45 -5.33 1.95
C LEU A 13 -3.03 -4.15 2.75
N THR A 14 -2.40 -3.81 3.88
CA THR A 14 -2.81 -2.68 4.71
C THR A 14 -2.59 -1.35 3.98
N ILE A 15 -1.45 -1.19 3.28
CA ILE A 15 -1.15 -0.01 2.47
C ILE A 15 -2.17 0.14 1.33
N MET A 16 -2.49 -0.93 0.60
CA MET A 16 -3.50 -0.88 -0.46
C MET A 16 -4.85 -0.39 0.06
N GLY A 17 -5.29 -0.89 1.22
CA GLY A 17 -6.52 -0.43 1.86
C GLY A 17 -6.49 1.03 2.27
N LEU A 18 -5.34 1.54 2.76
CA LEU A 18 -5.16 2.95 3.13
C LEU A 18 -5.16 3.86 1.90
N VAL A 19 -4.48 3.49 0.83
CA VAL A 19 -4.44 4.26 -0.43
C VAL A 19 -5.86 4.41 -1.00
N SER A 20 -6.63 3.33 -1.05
CA SER A 20 -8.04 3.37 -1.48
C SER A 20 -8.87 4.35 -0.64
N LYS A 21 -8.70 4.35 0.69
CA LYS A 21 -9.40 5.29 1.59
C LYS A 21 -8.97 6.74 1.35
N ILE A 22 -7.69 7.01 1.11
CA ILE A 22 -7.18 8.37 0.82
C ILE A 22 -7.76 8.89 -0.49
N GLN A 23 -7.81 8.07 -1.54
CA GLN A 23 -8.42 8.44 -2.83
C GLN A 23 -9.91 8.79 -2.67
N GLY A 24 -10.66 7.98 -1.91
CA GLY A 24 -12.06 8.27 -1.59
C GLY A 24 -12.22 9.59 -0.82
N THR A 25 -11.32 9.89 0.13
CA THR A 25 -11.37 11.13 0.92
C THR A 25 -11.11 12.38 0.07
N ALA A 26 -10.18 12.33 -0.88
CA ALA A 26 -9.92 13.45 -1.78
C ALA A 26 -11.19 13.84 -2.57
N ARG A 27 -11.98 12.87 -2.97
CA ARG A 27 -13.27 13.11 -3.63
C ARG A 27 -14.29 13.75 -2.69
N VAL A 28 -14.35 13.31 -1.42
CA VAL A 28 -15.21 13.92 -0.39
C VAL A 28 -14.87 15.40 -0.20
N VAL A 29 -13.59 15.76 -0.09
CA VAL A 29 -13.12 17.16 0.00
C VAL A 29 -13.59 17.97 -1.22
N ASN A 30 -13.44 17.43 -2.43
CA ASN A 30 -13.88 18.08 -3.65
C ASN A 30 -15.40 18.31 -3.65
N TYR A 31 -16.21 17.32 -3.29
CA TYR A 31 -17.66 17.46 -3.26
C TYR A 31 -18.14 18.41 -2.16
N ALA A 32 -17.49 18.46 -1.01
CA ALA A 32 -17.76 19.47 0.02
C ALA A 32 -17.52 20.90 -0.53
N GLY A 33 -16.43 21.08 -1.30
CA GLY A 33 -16.18 22.33 -2.01
C GLY A 33 -17.24 22.64 -3.10
N LEU A 34 -17.72 21.62 -3.82
CA LEU A 34 -18.80 21.77 -4.80
C LEU A 34 -20.13 22.18 -4.16
N VAL A 35 -20.49 21.62 -2.99
CA VAL A 35 -21.66 22.04 -2.22
C VAL A 35 -21.58 23.50 -1.92
N ARG A 36 -20.46 23.98 -1.35
CA ARG A 36 -20.21 25.39 -1.07
C ARG A 36 -20.35 26.28 -2.32
N GLY A 37 -19.62 25.94 -3.38
CA GLY A 37 -19.57 26.75 -4.61
C GLY A 37 -20.91 26.80 -5.34
N LYS A 38 -21.60 25.65 -5.46
CA LYS A 38 -22.95 25.61 -6.08
C LYS A 38 -23.97 26.38 -5.28
N THR A 39 -23.96 26.29 -3.95
CA THR A 39 -24.90 27.05 -3.11
C THR A 39 -24.71 28.53 -3.26
N GLN A 40 -23.47 29.06 -3.26
CA GLN A 40 -23.20 30.46 -3.53
C GLN A 40 -23.68 30.88 -4.94
N ARG A 41 -23.52 30.00 -5.91
CA ARG A 41 -24.05 30.27 -7.26
C ARG A 41 -25.57 30.29 -7.29
N ILE A 42 -26.25 29.39 -6.57
CA ILE A 42 -27.70 29.39 -6.45
C ILE A 42 -28.17 30.75 -5.90
N ILE A 43 -27.63 31.21 -4.77
CA ILE A 43 -28.01 32.47 -4.15
C ILE A 43 -27.85 33.65 -5.09
N LYS A 44 -26.71 33.73 -5.80
CA LYS A 44 -26.44 34.79 -6.79
C LYS A 44 -27.43 34.76 -7.96
N LEU A 45 -27.85 33.59 -8.44
CA LEU A 45 -28.77 33.46 -9.54
C LEU A 45 -30.21 33.70 -9.13
N GLU A 46 -30.60 33.34 -7.91
CA GLU A 46 -31.91 33.67 -7.32
C GLU A 46 -32.05 35.20 -7.17
N ASP A 47 -31.00 35.92 -6.74
CA ASP A 47 -30.96 37.37 -6.70
C ASP A 47 -31.17 37.96 -8.14
N ALA A 48 -30.56 37.34 -9.12
CA ALA A 48 -30.75 37.74 -10.54
C ALA A 48 -32.11 37.28 -11.13
N LYS A 49 -33.03 36.75 -10.31
CA LYS A 49 -34.34 36.19 -10.73
C LYS A 49 -34.26 35.04 -11.73
N GLN A 50 -33.21 34.20 -11.60
CA GLN A 50 -32.96 33.01 -12.41
C GLN A 50 -33.05 31.77 -11.55
N PRO A 51 -34.23 31.15 -11.36
CA PRO A 51 -34.41 29.97 -10.51
C PRO A 51 -33.52 28.79 -10.92
N GLN A 52 -32.95 28.09 -9.91
CA GLN A 52 -31.97 27.02 -10.13
C GLN A 52 -32.38 25.71 -9.41
N ASP A 53 -33.58 25.20 -9.69
CA ASP A 53 -34.11 24.01 -9.00
C ASP A 53 -33.26 22.75 -9.23
N GLU A 54 -32.78 22.50 -10.45
CA GLU A 54 -31.88 21.38 -10.75
C GLU A 54 -30.55 21.48 -9.96
N MET A 55 -30.02 22.69 -9.76
CA MET A 55 -28.81 22.89 -8.97
C MET A 55 -29.07 22.67 -7.49
N ILE A 56 -30.23 23.04 -6.97
CA ILE A 56 -30.67 22.78 -5.60
C ILE A 56 -30.76 21.28 -5.35
N GLU A 57 -31.37 20.52 -6.28
CA GLU A 57 -31.46 19.06 -6.21
C GLU A 57 -30.06 18.41 -6.25
N SER A 58 -29.20 18.93 -7.13
CA SER A 58 -27.81 18.46 -7.22
C SER A 58 -27.03 18.67 -5.90
N VAL A 59 -27.22 19.82 -5.24
CA VAL A 59 -26.58 20.09 -3.93
C VAL A 59 -27.14 19.16 -2.87
N SER A 60 -28.47 18.94 -2.83
CA SER A 60 -29.08 17.96 -1.91
C SER A 60 -28.49 16.58 -2.09
N SER A 61 -28.39 16.08 -3.33
CA SER A 61 -27.78 14.79 -3.64
C SER A 61 -26.32 14.70 -3.22
N PHE A 62 -25.54 15.79 -3.35
CA PHE A 62 -24.15 15.82 -2.88
C PHE A 62 -24.06 15.75 -1.36
N ILE A 63 -24.91 16.45 -0.65
CA ILE A 63 -24.96 16.42 0.82
C ILE A 63 -25.31 15.01 1.31
N GLU A 64 -26.31 14.36 0.67
CA GLU A 64 -26.68 12.99 0.98
C GLU A 64 -25.53 12.00 0.71
N GLY A 65 -24.86 12.12 -0.46
CA GLY A 65 -23.70 11.32 -0.80
C GLY A 65 -22.53 11.49 0.17
N LEU A 66 -22.29 12.71 0.66
CA LEU A 66 -21.25 12.99 1.68
C LEU A 66 -21.57 12.38 3.05
N ARG A 67 -22.86 12.27 3.39
CA ARG A 67 -23.32 11.69 4.67
C ARG A 67 -23.31 10.17 4.66
N TYR A 68 -23.82 9.57 3.61
CA TYR A 68 -24.11 8.14 3.58
C TYR A 68 -23.20 7.34 2.63
N GLY A 69 -22.48 8.02 1.75
CA GLY A 69 -21.80 7.44 0.61
C GLY A 69 -22.71 7.41 -0.63
N SER A 70 -22.13 7.31 -1.82
CA SER A 70 -22.86 7.23 -3.08
C SER A 70 -22.02 6.50 -4.13
N ASP A 71 -22.52 5.40 -4.63
CA ASP A 71 -21.85 4.65 -5.71
C ASP A 71 -21.88 5.45 -7.02
N GLU A 72 -22.98 6.14 -7.30
CA GLU A 72 -23.15 6.97 -8.50
C GLU A 72 -22.12 8.09 -8.58
N GLN A 73 -21.85 8.73 -7.45
CA GLN A 73 -20.86 9.82 -7.32
C GLN A 73 -19.47 9.30 -6.93
N ASN A 74 -19.33 8.00 -6.71
CA ASN A 74 -18.12 7.37 -6.15
C ASN A 74 -17.68 8.04 -4.84
N LEU A 75 -18.60 8.40 -3.98
CA LEU A 75 -18.36 8.99 -2.67
C LEU A 75 -18.31 7.90 -1.60
N VAL A 76 -17.25 7.91 -0.82
CA VAL A 76 -17.13 7.06 0.36
C VAL A 76 -17.64 7.81 1.59
N ARG A 77 -18.39 7.14 2.44
CA ARG A 77 -18.73 7.69 3.75
C ARG A 77 -17.47 7.76 4.60
N LEU A 78 -17.13 8.97 5.09
CA LEU A 78 -16.03 9.12 6.04
C LEU A 78 -16.45 8.62 7.43
N ASP A 79 -15.62 7.75 7.99
CA ASP A 79 -15.80 7.20 9.33
C ASP A 79 -15.14 8.11 10.38
N ASP A 80 -15.65 9.35 10.48
CA ASP A 80 -15.20 10.38 11.41
C ASP A 80 -16.43 11.08 12.02
N HIS A 81 -16.58 10.97 13.32
CA HIS A 81 -17.75 11.50 14.03
C HIS A 81 -17.89 13.03 13.92
N ALA A 82 -16.76 13.76 13.94
CA ALA A 82 -16.81 15.22 13.85
C ALA A 82 -17.29 15.64 12.45
N PHE A 83 -16.79 15.01 11.40
CA PHE A 83 -17.24 15.24 10.02
C PHE A 83 -18.72 14.88 9.86
N GLN A 84 -19.16 13.71 10.34
CA GLN A 84 -20.55 13.28 10.20
C GLN A 84 -21.55 14.19 10.95
N ASN A 85 -21.16 14.67 12.14
CA ASN A 85 -21.97 15.64 12.87
C ASN A 85 -22.06 16.98 12.12
N LYS A 86 -20.95 17.44 11.54
CA LYS A 86 -20.93 18.68 10.73
C LYS A 86 -21.76 18.54 9.46
N MET A 87 -21.72 17.37 8.82
CA MET A 87 -22.56 17.09 7.66
C MET A 87 -24.06 17.04 7.98
N LYS A 88 -24.43 16.61 9.19
CA LYS A 88 -25.81 16.68 9.65
C LYS A 88 -26.26 18.13 9.82
N GLU A 89 -25.46 18.94 10.50
CA GLU A 89 -25.69 20.38 10.67
C GLU A 89 -25.81 21.09 9.30
N LEU A 90 -24.92 20.76 8.36
CA LEU A 90 -24.93 21.29 7.00
C LEU A 90 -26.23 20.94 6.26
N ASP A 91 -26.72 19.73 6.37
CA ASP A 91 -27.99 19.31 5.78
C ASP A 91 -29.18 20.08 6.35
N GLU A 92 -29.24 20.24 7.69
CA GLU A 92 -30.28 21.01 8.38
C GLU A 92 -30.30 22.49 7.90
N HIS A 93 -29.13 23.13 7.85
CA HIS A 93 -29.00 24.50 7.35
C HIS A 93 -29.33 24.63 5.87
N PHE A 94 -29.00 23.63 5.06
CA PHE A 94 -29.38 23.65 3.63
C PHE A 94 -30.89 23.56 3.43
N GLN A 95 -31.58 22.79 4.24
CA GLN A 95 -33.05 22.73 4.20
C GLN A 95 -33.69 24.07 4.62
N GLU A 96 -33.10 24.75 5.59
CA GLU A 96 -33.54 26.12 5.95
C GLU A 96 -33.27 27.09 4.80
N LEU A 97 -32.10 27.03 4.19
CA LEU A 97 -31.76 27.88 3.05
C LEU A 97 -32.69 27.65 1.86
N GLN A 98 -33.11 26.42 1.60
CA GLN A 98 -34.14 26.13 0.58
C GLN A 98 -35.50 26.78 0.90
N LYS A 99 -35.88 26.89 2.19
CA LYS A 99 -37.10 27.61 2.59
C LYS A 99 -36.96 29.10 2.29
N GLU A 100 -35.83 29.69 2.63
CA GLU A 100 -35.57 31.10 2.33
C GLU A 100 -35.57 31.39 0.84
N ILE A 101 -34.95 30.51 0.00
CA ILE A 101 -35.00 30.65 -1.47
C ILE A 101 -36.45 30.69 -1.95
N ARG A 102 -37.32 29.84 -1.44
CA ARG A 102 -38.75 29.87 -1.79
C ARG A 102 -39.43 31.14 -1.35
N GLN A 103 -39.01 31.74 -0.24
CA GLN A 103 -39.53 32.99 0.27
C GLN A 103 -39.04 34.19 -0.56
N VAL A 104 -37.74 34.21 -0.94
CA VAL A 104 -37.18 35.19 -1.86
C VAL A 104 -37.96 35.27 -3.19
N ARG A 105 -38.35 34.12 -3.74
CA ARG A 105 -39.13 34.07 -4.98
C ARG A 105 -40.54 34.68 -4.85
N LYS A 106 -41.10 34.74 -3.60
CA LYS A 106 -42.43 35.31 -3.35
C LYS A 106 -42.41 36.78 -2.90
N GLU A 107 -41.49 37.11 -2.01
CA GLU A 107 -41.48 38.37 -1.28
C GLU A 107 -40.35 39.32 -1.70
N GLY A 108 -39.40 38.81 -2.49
CA GLY A 108 -38.19 39.54 -2.90
C GLY A 108 -37.07 39.44 -1.89
N TYR A 109 -35.89 39.73 -2.32
CA TYR A 109 -34.64 39.53 -1.60
C TYR A 109 -34.51 40.35 -0.33
N GLU A 110 -35.04 41.62 -0.37
CA GLU A 110 -34.93 42.59 0.74
C GLU A 110 -35.72 42.21 1.97
N ASN A 111 -36.71 41.30 1.83
CA ASN A 111 -37.63 40.93 2.93
C ASN A 111 -37.29 39.55 3.52
N THR A 112 -36.09 39.02 3.25
CA THR A 112 -35.68 37.68 3.68
C THR A 112 -34.31 37.70 4.37
N GLU A 113 -34.00 36.64 5.12
CA GLU A 113 -32.71 36.43 5.79
C GLU A 113 -31.74 35.64 4.93
N ILE A 114 -31.96 35.59 3.61
CA ILE A 114 -31.21 34.72 2.67
C ILE A 114 -29.71 34.96 2.73
N ILE A 115 -29.25 36.21 2.85
CA ILE A 115 -27.83 36.56 2.91
C ILE A 115 -27.22 36.00 4.19
N GLU A 116 -27.82 36.30 5.36
CA GLU A 116 -27.31 35.85 6.64
C GLU A 116 -27.24 34.29 6.71
N LYS A 117 -28.31 33.60 6.28
CA LYS A 117 -28.36 32.16 6.23
C LYS A 117 -27.37 31.56 5.23
N SER A 118 -27.14 32.24 4.08
CA SER A 118 -26.14 31.78 3.12
C SER A 118 -24.72 31.93 3.62
N GLU A 119 -24.40 32.96 4.35
CA GLU A 119 -23.09 33.16 5.00
C GLU A 119 -22.86 32.16 6.13
N ALA A 120 -23.87 31.90 6.98
CA ALA A 120 -23.81 30.85 7.97
C ALA A 120 -23.58 29.47 7.35
N PHE A 121 -24.33 29.16 6.29
CA PHE A 121 -24.13 27.90 5.54
C PHE A 121 -22.74 27.81 4.93
N PHE A 122 -22.20 28.90 4.40
CA PHE A 122 -20.84 28.95 3.84
C PHE A 122 -19.80 28.59 4.93
N GLY A 123 -19.94 29.16 6.14
CA GLY A 123 -19.06 28.82 7.26
C GLY A 123 -19.12 27.35 7.64
N ILE A 124 -20.30 26.75 7.67
CA ILE A 124 -20.48 25.31 7.92
C ILE A 124 -19.81 24.46 6.84
N CYS A 125 -19.92 24.86 5.58
CA CYS A 125 -19.23 24.19 4.46
C CYS A 125 -17.71 24.22 4.62
N ASP A 126 -17.14 25.37 5.02
CA ASP A 126 -15.71 25.52 5.26
C ASP A 126 -15.24 24.61 6.41
N GLU A 127 -15.98 24.58 7.51
CA GLU A 127 -15.67 23.68 8.63
C GLU A 127 -15.74 22.20 8.21
N ALA A 128 -16.77 21.80 7.44
CA ALA A 128 -16.91 20.45 6.93
C ALA A 128 -15.74 20.07 6.02
N THR A 129 -15.36 20.97 5.10
CA THR A 129 -14.20 20.79 4.23
C THR A 129 -12.91 20.63 5.04
N GLY A 130 -12.67 21.48 6.01
CA GLY A 130 -11.51 21.41 6.91
C GLY A 130 -11.46 20.12 7.73
N LEU A 131 -12.60 19.59 8.16
CA LEU A 131 -12.66 18.28 8.85
C LEU A 131 -12.32 17.11 7.88
N ALA A 132 -12.81 17.15 6.63
CA ALA A 132 -12.46 16.17 5.63
C ALA A 132 -10.96 16.20 5.30
N GLU A 133 -10.37 17.39 5.15
CA GLU A 133 -8.93 17.56 4.94
C GLU A 133 -8.09 17.02 6.11
N LYS A 134 -8.48 17.33 7.35
CA LYS A 134 -7.82 16.79 8.55
C LYS A 134 -7.87 15.26 8.60
N TYR A 135 -9.01 14.69 8.21
CA TYR A 135 -9.14 13.24 8.11
C TYR A 135 -8.20 12.66 7.03
N ALA A 136 -8.14 13.28 5.84
CA ALA A 136 -7.22 12.89 4.78
C ALA A 136 -5.77 12.96 5.23
N GLN A 137 -5.36 14.06 5.86
CA GLN A 137 -4.00 14.25 6.39
C GLN A 137 -3.63 13.20 7.44
N LYS A 138 -4.56 12.87 8.33
CA LYS A 138 -4.36 11.80 9.33
C LYS A 138 -4.10 10.44 8.67
N LYS A 139 -4.85 10.12 7.60
CA LYS A 139 -4.63 8.88 6.84
C LYS A 139 -3.32 8.90 6.05
N ALA A 140 -2.96 10.03 5.44
CA ALA A 140 -1.68 10.20 4.74
C ALA A 140 -0.49 10.03 5.69
N THR A 141 -0.54 10.62 6.88
CA THR A 141 0.51 10.44 7.91
C THR A 141 0.62 8.98 8.38
N ALA A 142 -0.50 8.26 8.48
CA ALA A 142 -0.48 6.84 8.80
C ALA A 142 0.17 6.01 7.68
N LEU A 143 -0.10 6.35 6.42
CA LEU A 143 0.54 5.72 5.25
C LEU A 143 2.06 5.94 5.26
N GLU A 144 2.52 7.16 5.49
CA GLU A 144 3.95 7.50 5.58
C GLU A 144 4.68 6.69 6.67
N ARG A 145 4.04 6.46 7.82
CA ARG A 145 4.59 5.60 8.87
C ARG A 145 4.71 4.15 8.43
N LEU A 146 3.69 3.63 7.75
CA LEU A 146 3.71 2.25 7.22
C LEU A 146 4.78 2.07 6.15
N GLU A 147 4.96 3.05 5.26
CA GLU A 147 6.04 3.03 4.26
C GLU A 147 7.42 2.87 4.91
N LYS A 148 7.69 3.62 5.99
CA LYS A 148 8.96 3.52 6.73
C LYS A 148 9.16 2.12 7.34
N ILE A 149 8.08 1.50 7.84
CA ILE A 149 8.13 0.14 8.39
C ILE A 149 8.42 -0.88 7.27
N VAL A 150 7.77 -0.74 6.11
CA VAL A 150 8.01 -1.61 4.94
C VAL A 150 9.45 -1.51 4.46
N ILE A 151 10.00 -0.30 4.37
CA ILE A 151 11.40 -0.11 3.99
C ILE A 151 12.34 -0.82 4.98
N ALA A 152 12.09 -0.69 6.28
CA ALA A 152 12.89 -1.38 7.30
C ALA A 152 12.79 -2.91 7.19
N ASP A 153 11.60 -3.45 6.93
CA ASP A 153 11.37 -4.88 6.74
C ASP A 153 12.11 -5.41 5.49
N ILE A 154 12.04 -4.69 4.38
CA ILE A 154 12.75 -5.02 3.13
C ILE A 154 14.26 -5.03 3.35
N ILE A 155 14.81 -4.03 4.05
CA ILE A 155 16.25 -3.98 4.40
C ILE A 155 16.62 -5.20 5.24
N GLY A 156 15.80 -5.56 6.22
CA GLY A 156 15.99 -6.75 7.05
C GLY A 156 16.02 -8.05 6.21
N LEU A 157 15.10 -8.19 5.27
CA LEU A 157 15.07 -9.34 4.33
C LEU A 157 16.33 -9.41 3.46
N VAL A 158 16.77 -8.29 2.91
CA VAL A 158 17.99 -8.24 2.08
C VAL A 158 19.22 -8.61 2.91
N CYS A 159 19.34 -8.11 4.14
CA CYS A 159 20.44 -8.47 5.04
C CYS A 159 20.45 -9.97 5.37
N LEU A 160 19.30 -10.56 5.63
CA LEU A 160 19.19 -12.01 5.88
C LEU A 160 19.58 -12.84 4.65
N LEU A 161 19.13 -12.45 3.47
CA LEU A 161 19.50 -13.10 2.21
C LEU A 161 21.02 -13.03 1.98
N ALA A 162 21.62 -11.86 2.18
CA ALA A 162 23.05 -11.68 2.05
C ALA A 162 23.83 -12.57 3.06
N TYR A 163 23.35 -12.64 4.30
CA TYR A 163 23.96 -13.50 5.33
C TYR A 163 23.89 -14.98 4.93
N GLU A 164 22.74 -15.49 4.48
CA GLU A 164 22.60 -16.87 4.07
C GLU A 164 23.44 -17.18 2.81
N LEU A 165 23.57 -16.24 1.88
CA LEU A 165 24.43 -16.38 0.71
C LEU A 165 25.92 -16.50 1.11
N ILE A 166 26.40 -15.62 1.99
CA ILE A 166 27.79 -15.67 2.49
C ILE A 166 28.05 -16.99 3.20
N LYS A 167 27.11 -17.46 4.00
CA LYS A 167 27.19 -18.74 4.71
C LYS A 167 27.25 -19.91 3.71
N ALA A 168 26.40 -19.91 2.69
CA ALA A 168 26.42 -20.94 1.64
C ALA A 168 27.75 -20.99 0.90
N VAL A 169 28.30 -19.82 0.52
CA VAL A 169 29.63 -19.74 -0.13
C VAL A 169 30.75 -20.29 0.78
N LYS A 170 30.73 -19.94 2.08
CA LYS A 170 31.70 -20.46 3.05
C LYS A 170 31.61 -22.00 3.17
N TYR A 171 30.39 -22.54 3.29
CA TYR A 171 30.18 -23.99 3.33
C TYR A 171 30.63 -24.70 2.05
N ALA A 172 30.36 -24.12 0.88
CA ALA A 172 30.81 -24.66 -0.39
C ALA A 172 32.35 -24.70 -0.48
N ALA A 173 33.01 -23.63 -0.04
CA ALA A 173 34.48 -23.56 0.02
C ALA A 173 35.07 -24.60 1.00
N GLN A 174 34.50 -24.72 2.20
CA GLN A 174 34.91 -25.73 3.20
C GLN A 174 34.71 -27.15 2.68
N ASN A 175 33.57 -27.45 2.06
CA ASN A 175 33.30 -28.76 1.46
C ASN A 175 34.29 -29.10 0.33
N LYS A 176 34.65 -28.13 -0.51
CA LYS A 176 35.67 -28.29 -1.56
C LYS A 176 37.05 -28.57 -0.94
N ALA A 177 37.43 -27.86 0.10
CA ALA A 177 38.70 -28.09 0.81
C ALA A 177 38.72 -29.46 1.51
N LEU A 178 37.60 -29.84 2.16
CA LEU A 178 37.45 -31.15 2.80
C LEU A 178 37.53 -32.30 1.77
N LYS A 179 36.83 -32.19 0.64
CA LYS A 179 36.93 -33.17 -0.46
C LYS A 179 38.36 -33.33 -0.97
N LYS A 180 39.13 -32.22 -1.07
CA LYS A 180 40.56 -32.32 -1.41
C LYS A 180 41.35 -33.15 -0.41
N LYS A 181 41.16 -32.90 0.91
CA LYS A 181 41.86 -33.64 2.00
C LYS A 181 41.44 -35.12 2.07
N VAL A 182 40.19 -35.44 1.79
CA VAL A 182 39.67 -36.81 1.86
C VAL A 182 40.09 -37.65 0.66
N TYR A 183 40.19 -37.06 -0.53
CA TYR A 183 40.38 -37.80 -1.78
C TYR A 183 41.72 -37.61 -2.47
N LEU A 184 42.54 -36.67 -2.02
CA LEU A 184 43.88 -36.45 -2.58
C LEU A 184 44.95 -36.70 -1.52
N ASP A 185 46.10 -37.25 -1.94
CA ASP A 185 47.33 -37.33 -1.14
C ASP A 185 47.95 -35.93 -1.02
N GLU A 186 48.30 -35.50 0.21
CA GLU A 186 48.86 -34.14 0.44
C GLU A 186 50.24 -33.93 -0.17
N ALA A 187 51.05 -34.99 -0.30
CA ALA A 187 52.43 -34.87 -0.80
C ALA A 187 52.47 -34.84 -2.33
N THR A 188 51.67 -35.63 -2.98
CA THR A 188 51.70 -35.83 -4.45
C THR A 188 50.59 -35.12 -5.19
N GLY A 189 49.49 -34.77 -4.50
CA GLY A 189 48.29 -34.22 -5.13
C GLY A 189 47.49 -35.24 -5.99
N LEU A 190 47.88 -36.50 -5.98
CA LEU A 190 47.22 -37.58 -6.69
C LEU A 190 46.02 -38.16 -5.89
N PRO A 191 45.04 -38.81 -6.53
CA PRO A 191 43.99 -39.53 -5.85
C PRO A 191 44.55 -40.52 -4.82
N ASN A 192 44.07 -40.44 -3.59
CA ASN A 192 44.46 -41.38 -2.53
C ASN A 192 43.58 -42.66 -2.53
N LYS A 193 43.86 -43.57 -1.60
CA LYS A 193 43.12 -44.84 -1.44
C LYS A 193 41.59 -44.62 -1.39
N ASN A 194 41.13 -43.63 -0.60
CA ASN A 194 39.68 -43.36 -0.45
C ASN A 194 39.02 -43.02 -1.78
N ARG A 195 39.74 -42.28 -2.67
CA ARG A 195 39.22 -41.95 -3.99
C ARG A 195 39.20 -43.21 -4.92
N CYS A 196 40.16 -44.06 -4.80
CA CYS A 196 40.14 -45.32 -5.54
C CYS A 196 38.97 -46.22 -5.09
N GLU A 197 38.75 -46.37 -3.78
CA GLU A 197 37.63 -47.14 -3.24
C GLU A 197 36.29 -46.57 -3.71
N GLU A 198 36.09 -45.23 -3.65
CA GLU A 198 34.86 -44.58 -4.14
C GLU A 198 34.58 -44.85 -5.60
N ILE A 199 35.65 -44.87 -6.45
CA ILE A 199 35.52 -45.14 -7.89
C ILE A 199 35.20 -46.63 -8.14
N LEU A 200 35.77 -47.52 -7.35
CA LEU A 200 35.56 -48.96 -7.49
C LEU A 200 34.19 -49.42 -6.95
N ASP A 201 33.70 -48.81 -5.88
CA ASP A 201 32.38 -49.08 -5.26
C ASP A 201 31.24 -48.32 -5.97
N GLY A 202 31.54 -47.26 -6.72
CA GLY A 202 30.58 -46.53 -7.52
C GLY A 202 30.26 -47.19 -8.85
N GLU A 203 29.13 -46.83 -9.48
CA GLU A 203 28.86 -47.19 -10.85
C GLU A 203 29.98 -46.61 -11.74
N MET A 204 30.78 -47.48 -12.37
CA MET A 204 31.78 -47.04 -13.35
C MET A 204 31.07 -46.14 -14.39
N PRO A 205 31.62 -44.96 -14.72
CA PRO A 205 31.07 -44.18 -15.82
C PRO A 205 30.99 -45.10 -17.06
N GLU A 206 29.79 -45.11 -17.69
CA GLU A 206 29.58 -45.91 -18.91
C GLU A 206 30.68 -45.58 -19.91
N CYS A 207 31.71 -46.45 -19.97
CA CYS A 207 32.71 -46.41 -21.04
C CYS A 207 32.03 -46.88 -22.31
N THR A 208 31.80 -45.99 -23.23
CA THR A 208 31.10 -46.24 -24.51
C THR A 208 31.80 -47.27 -25.39
N ASP A 209 33.01 -47.75 -25.03
CA ASP A 209 33.82 -48.70 -25.82
C ASP A 209 34.31 -49.97 -25.06
N GLY A 210 33.66 -50.33 -24.01
CA GLY A 210 33.60 -51.73 -23.52
C GLY A 210 34.85 -52.36 -22.89
N SER A 211 35.99 -51.72 -22.75
CA SER A 211 37.18 -52.33 -22.13
C SER A 211 37.87 -51.38 -21.15
N VAL A 212 37.90 -51.73 -19.88
CA VAL A 212 38.66 -51.02 -18.83
C VAL A 212 39.84 -51.89 -18.41
N ALA A 213 41.06 -51.37 -18.45
CA ALA A 213 42.25 -52.04 -17.94
C ALA A 213 42.61 -51.43 -16.58
N LEU A 214 42.73 -52.24 -15.56
CA LEU A 214 43.24 -51.85 -14.23
C LEU A 214 44.73 -52.29 -14.15
N CYS A 215 45.63 -51.33 -13.91
CA CYS A 215 47.04 -51.61 -13.69
C CYS A 215 47.37 -51.26 -12.21
N VAL A 216 47.94 -52.20 -11.48
CA VAL A 216 48.44 -52.02 -10.14
C VAL A 216 49.99 -52.10 -10.16
N PHE A 217 50.62 -51.04 -9.64
CA PHE A 217 52.07 -50.97 -9.49
C PHE A 217 52.42 -51.01 -8.01
N ASP A 218 53.27 -52.00 -7.60
CA ASP A 218 53.80 -52.08 -6.28
C ASP A 218 55.34 -51.93 -6.37
N LEU A 219 55.91 -51.04 -5.55
CA LEU A 219 57.35 -50.77 -5.45
C LEU A 219 57.90 -51.53 -4.25
N ASN A 220 58.61 -52.63 -4.51
CA ASN A 220 59.28 -53.41 -3.50
C ASN A 220 60.54 -52.69 -2.95
N ASN A 221 60.78 -52.84 -1.63
CA ASN A 221 61.97 -52.30 -0.95
C ASN A 221 62.07 -50.79 -0.75
N LEU A 222 60.98 -50.04 -0.72
CA LEU A 222 60.98 -48.59 -0.46
C LEU A 222 61.49 -48.23 0.97
N ARG A 223 61.68 -49.19 1.89
CA ARG A 223 62.21 -48.98 3.23
C ARG A 223 63.72 -48.93 3.35
N ILE A 224 64.45 -49.08 2.23
CA ILE A 224 65.93 -49.17 2.24
C ILE A 224 66.57 -47.91 1.58
N ILE A 225 65.83 -46.90 1.30
CA ILE A 225 66.38 -45.61 0.79
C ILE A 225 66.33 -44.56 1.87
#